data_de963fba033ff1df5c402c00bf0ce927
#
_entry.id   de963fba033ff1df5c402c00bf0ce927
#
_cell.length_a   1.000
_cell.length_b   1.000
_cell.length_c   1.000
_cell.angle_alpha   90.00
_cell.angle_beta   90.00
_cell.angle_gamma   90.00
#
_symmetry.space_group_name_H-M   'P 1'
#
loop_
_entity.id
_entity.type
_entity.pdbx_description
1 polymer ?
#
loop_
_entity_poly.entity_id
_entity_poly.type
_entity_poly.pdbx_seq_one_letter_code
_entity_poly.pdbx_strand_id
1 'polypeptide(L)'
;MLLLVALILLLPLSARAQCTVTVAPVSFGTYLPFSATPDDATGSVRVACTNFAGGYTIALGSGGGTIPARRMASGSATLLYQLYTTAARTTIWGNGTGGSVMVSGSCLVVCSQTYSVYGRIPARQAARPGTYVDTIVVTVTF
;
A
#
# COMPACT_ATOMS: atom_id res chain seq x y z
N MET A 1 -25.08 -40.83 -49.43
CA MET A 1 -24.13 -40.82 -48.28
C MET A 1 -23.71 -39.37 -48.07
N LEU A 2 -24.34 -38.69 -47.09
CA LEU A 2 -24.15 -37.26 -46.84
C LEU A 2 -23.11 -37.13 -45.75
N LEU A 3 -21.92 -36.60 -46.07
CA LEU A 3 -20.90 -36.25 -45.05
C LEU A 3 -21.23 -34.88 -44.50
N LEU A 4 -21.66 -34.85 -43.21
CA LEU A 4 -21.75 -33.63 -42.44
C LEU A 4 -20.35 -33.30 -41.86
N VAL A 5 -19.72 -32.28 -42.39
CA VAL A 5 -18.50 -31.70 -41.80
C VAL A 5 -18.91 -30.73 -40.70
N ALA A 6 -18.75 -31.12 -39.44
CA ALA A 6 -18.98 -30.24 -38.31
C ALA A 6 -17.78 -29.28 -38.19
N LEU A 7 -18.00 -28.00 -38.54
CA LEU A 7 -17.04 -26.92 -38.33
C LEU A 7 -17.05 -26.54 -36.84
N ILE A 8 -16.06 -27.03 -36.06
CA ILE A 8 -15.87 -26.63 -34.67
C ILE A 8 -15.26 -25.23 -34.67
N LEU A 9 -16.07 -24.21 -34.34
CA LEU A 9 -15.62 -22.83 -34.11
C LEU A 9 -14.89 -22.78 -32.77
N LEU A 10 -13.56 -22.84 -32.81
CA LEU A 10 -12.73 -22.53 -31.60
C LEU A 10 -12.76 -21.02 -31.37
N LEU A 11 -13.65 -20.59 -30.48
CA LEU A 11 -13.63 -19.22 -29.95
C LEU A 11 -12.37 -19.05 -29.08
N PRO A 12 -11.52 -18.04 -29.33
CA PRO A 12 -10.39 -17.77 -28.44
C PRO A 12 -10.94 -17.34 -27.08
N LEU A 13 -10.67 -18.13 -26.03
CA LEU A 13 -10.82 -17.65 -24.65
C LEU A 13 -9.79 -16.53 -24.47
N SER A 14 -10.23 -15.29 -24.52
CA SER A 14 -9.40 -14.14 -24.15
C SER A 14 -9.10 -14.21 -22.67
N ALA A 15 -7.95 -14.73 -22.30
CA ALA A 15 -7.43 -14.66 -20.93
C ALA A 15 -7.17 -13.19 -20.59
N ARG A 16 -8.04 -12.60 -19.77
CA ARG A 16 -7.89 -11.19 -19.32
C ARG A 16 -6.80 -11.10 -18.26
N ALA A 17 -6.00 -10.05 -18.34
CA ALA A 17 -5.09 -9.69 -17.25
C ALA A 17 -5.91 -9.45 -15.97
N GLN A 18 -5.51 -10.10 -14.88
CA GLN A 18 -6.18 -9.97 -13.59
C GLN A 18 -5.13 -9.72 -12.52
N CYS A 19 -5.26 -8.58 -11.83
CA CYS A 19 -4.41 -8.23 -10.69
C CYS A 19 -5.26 -8.03 -9.45
N THR A 20 -4.76 -8.49 -8.31
CA THR A 20 -5.36 -8.28 -6.99
C THR A 20 -4.37 -7.56 -6.09
N VAL A 21 -4.89 -6.63 -5.29
CA VAL A 21 -4.12 -5.91 -4.28
C VAL A 21 -4.65 -6.29 -2.90
N THR A 22 -3.77 -6.75 -2.02
CA THR A 22 -4.09 -7.09 -0.65
C THR A 22 -3.23 -6.26 0.30
N VAL A 23 -3.83 -5.69 1.34
CA VAL A 23 -3.14 -4.81 2.29
C VAL A 23 -3.21 -5.41 3.69
N ALA A 24 -2.06 -5.50 4.37
CA ALA A 24 -1.99 -5.68 5.81
C ALA A 24 -1.71 -4.31 6.45
N PRO A 25 -2.58 -3.81 7.35
CA PRO A 25 -2.43 -2.48 7.94
C PRO A 25 -1.17 -2.35 8.79
N VAL A 26 -0.67 -1.12 8.92
CA VAL A 26 0.35 -0.78 9.94
C VAL A 26 -0.37 -0.57 11.27
N SER A 27 -0.07 -1.41 12.27
CA SER A 27 -0.65 -1.32 13.59
C SER A 27 0.44 -1.00 14.62
N PHE A 28 0.41 0.19 15.19
CA PHE A 28 1.43 0.68 16.11
C PHE A 28 1.25 0.17 17.56
N GLY A 29 0.05 -0.33 17.89
CA GLY A 29 -0.24 -0.72 19.28
C GLY A 29 -0.43 0.50 20.19
N THR A 30 0.14 0.46 21.41
CA THR A 30 -0.01 1.53 22.41
C THR A 30 1.12 2.53 22.31
N TYR A 31 0.81 3.75 21.91
CA TYR A 31 1.76 4.86 21.89
C TYR A 31 1.98 5.44 23.29
N LEU A 32 3.24 5.65 23.67
CA LEU A 32 3.65 6.22 24.94
C LEU A 32 4.17 7.66 24.76
N PRO A 33 3.40 8.71 25.09
CA PRO A 33 3.73 10.11 24.77
C PRO A 33 5.07 10.60 25.33
N PHE A 34 5.52 10.03 26.46
CA PHE A 34 6.77 10.43 27.13
C PHE A 34 7.97 9.59 26.73
N SER A 35 7.79 8.56 25.93
CA SER A 35 8.89 7.74 25.42
C SER A 35 9.87 8.58 24.61
N ALA A 36 11.15 8.39 24.85
CA ALA A 36 12.22 9.02 24.07
C ALA A 36 12.48 8.30 22.73
N THR A 37 11.93 7.09 22.58
CA THR A 37 12.05 6.30 21.36
C THR A 37 10.79 6.44 20.50
N PRO A 38 10.91 6.52 19.16
CA PRO A 38 9.76 6.45 18.27
C PRO A 38 9.04 5.10 18.41
N ASP A 39 7.78 5.08 18.05
CA ASP A 39 7.00 3.85 17.92
C ASP A 39 6.97 3.39 16.46
N ASP A 40 7.51 2.22 16.21
CA ASP A 40 7.72 1.65 14.89
C ASP A 40 6.82 0.43 14.67
N ALA A 41 6.19 0.36 13.50
CA ALA A 41 5.39 -0.78 13.09
C ALA A 41 5.58 -1.07 11.60
N THR A 42 5.14 -2.24 11.16
CA THR A 42 5.25 -2.63 9.75
C THR A 42 3.93 -3.25 9.29
N GLY A 43 3.46 -2.79 8.14
CA GLY A 43 2.38 -3.40 7.37
C GLY A 43 2.90 -3.87 6.02
N SER A 44 2.00 -4.20 5.10
CA SER A 44 2.40 -4.60 3.74
C SER A 44 1.34 -4.32 2.69
N VAL A 45 1.80 -4.16 1.45
CA VAL A 45 0.98 -4.17 0.25
C VAL A 45 1.44 -5.32 -0.63
N ARG A 46 0.54 -6.22 -1.01
CA ARG A 46 0.81 -7.34 -1.91
C ARG A 46 0.07 -7.12 -3.23
N VAL A 47 0.80 -7.24 -4.33
CA VAL A 47 0.25 -7.22 -5.69
C VAL A 47 0.45 -8.60 -6.29
N ALA A 48 -0.64 -9.23 -6.71
CA ALA A 48 -0.62 -10.54 -7.36
C ALA A 48 -1.38 -10.45 -8.69
N CYS A 49 -0.71 -10.81 -9.78
CA CYS A 49 -1.25 -10.75 -11.13
C CYS A 49 -1.18 -12.10 -11.85
N THR A 50 -2.16 -12.34 -12.74
CA THR A 50 -2.17 -13.43 -13.72
C THR A 50 -2.45 -12.85 -15.10
N ASN A 51 -1.83 -13.40 -16.14
CA ASN A 51 -1.93 -12.95 -17.53
C ASN A 51 -1.59 -11.45 -17.71
N PHE A 52 -0.69 -10.93 -16.88
CA PHE A 52 -0.23 -9.55 -16.94
C PHE A 52 1.28 -9.51 -17.20
N ALA A 53 1.69 -8.74 -18.21
CA ALA A 53 3.09 -8.47 -18.49
C ALA A 53 3.29 -6.97 -18.59
N GLY A 54 4.02 -6.40 -17.62
CA GLY A 54 4.24 -4.96 -17.56
C GLY A 54 4.77 -4.50 -16.21
N GLY A 55 5.03 -3.19 -16.15
CA GLY A 55 5.35 -2.49 -14.90
C GLY A 55 4.10 -1.98 -14.20
N TYR A 56 4.22 -1.75 -12.90
CA TYR A 56 3.20 -1.06 -12.11
C TYR A 56 3.86 -0.17 -11.06
N THR A 57 3.11 0.80 -10.58
CA THR A 57 3.52 1.68 -9.47
C THR A 57 2.53 1.60 -8.34
N ILE A 58 3.00 1.75 -7.11
CA ILE A 58 2.20 1.73 -5.89
C ILE A 58 2.37 3.07 -5.18
N ALA A 59 1.30 3.82 -5.07
CA ALA A 59 1.24 5.09 -4.35
C ALA A 59 0.46 4.93 -3.05
N LEU A 60 0.89 5.63 -2.00
CA LEU A 60 0.16 5.76 -0.74
C LEU A 60 -0.35 7.20 -0.59
N GLY A 61 -1.62 7.36 -0.29
CA GLY A 61 -2.26 8.66 -0.07
C GLY A 61 -1.80 9.37 1.20
N SER A 62 -2.33 10.57 1.40
CA SER A 62 -2.01 11.42 2.55
C SER A 62 -2.76 11.04 3.83
N GLY A 63 -3.89 10.35 3.72
CA GLY A 63 -4.79 10.14 4.85
C GLY A 63 -5.38 11.45 5.37
N GLY A 64 -5.51 11.57 6.67
CA GLY A 64 -6.06 12.74 7.35
C GLY A 64 -5.13 13.96 7.42
N GLY A 65 -3.92 13.87 6.86
CA GLY A 65 -2.94 14.96 6.85
C GLY A 65 -2.47 15.32 5.42
N THR A 66 -1.17 15.53 5.30
CA THR A 66 -0.48 15.70 4.01
C THR A 66 0.56 14.59 3.85
N ILE A 67 1.06 14.37 2.62
CA ILE A 67 2.09 13.35 2.39
C ILE A 67 3.30 13.53 3.32
N PRO A 68 3.90 14.73 3.49
CA PRO A 68 5.02 14.91 4.41
C PRO A 68 4.62 14.94 5.90
N ALA A 69 3.33 15.04 6.23
CA ALA A 69 2.84 15.16 7.61
C ALA A 69 1.50 14.45 7.79
N ARG A 70 1.51 13.11 7.71
CA ARG A 70 0.33 12.27 7.94
C ARG A 70 -0.14 12.35 9.38
N ARG A 71 -1.45 12.24 9.60
CA ARG A 71 -2.06 12.34 10.92
C ARG A 71 -3.14 11.29 11.12
N MET A 72 -3.03 10.57 12.22
CA MET A 72 -4.14 9.80 12.77
C MET A 72 -5.01 10.72 13.64
N ALA A 73 -6.28 10.43 13.77
CA ALA A 73 -7.22 11.18 14.58
C ALA A 73 -7.95 10.32 15.61
N SER A 74 -8.24 10.92 16.77
CA SER A 74 -9.17 10.41 17.78
C SER A 74 -10.06 11.58 18.22
N GLY A 75 -11.26 11.67 17.63
CA GLY A 75 -12.08 12.85 17.75
C GLY A 75 -11.36 14.09 17.17
N SER A 76 -11.20 15.14 17.99
CA SER A 76 -10.44 16.35 17.63
C SER A 76 -8.94 16.25 17.87
N ALA A 77 -8.46 15.21 18.57
CA ALA A 77 -7.04 14.99 18.83
C ALA A 77 -6.36 14.33 17.62
N THR A 78 -5.13 14.73 17.36
CA THR A 78 -4.35 14.18 16.25
C THR A 78 -2.98 13.70 16.70
N LEU A 79 -2.42 12.72 16.00
CA LEU A 79 -1.11 12.15 16.25
C LEU A 79 -0.36 12.03 14.92
N LEU A 80 0.81 12.65 14.82
CA LEU A 80 1.64 12.59 13.61
C LEU A 80 2.25 11.20 13.47
N TYR A 81 2.30 10.71 12.23
CA TYR A 81 3.02 9.50 11.87
C TYR A 81 3.54 9.60 10.44
N GLN A 82 4.35 8.65 10.03
CA GLN A 82 4.83 8.60 8.66
C GLN A 82 4.99 7.16 8.18
N LEU A 83 4.93 6.97 6.86
CA LEU A 83 5.10 5.70 6.18
C LEU A 83 6.31 5.77 5.24
N TYR A 84 7.13 4.73 5.25
CA TYR A 84 8.40 4.68 4.54
C TYR A 84 8.54 3.42 3.71
N THR A 85 9.41 3.48 2.70
CA THR A 85 9.70 2.37 1.79
C THR A 85 10.73 1.38 2.33
N THR A 86 11.51 1.79 3.34
CA THR A 86 12.62 0.99 3.89
C THR A 86 12.60 0.96 5.41
N ALA A 87 13.21 -0.06 6.00
CA ALA A 87 13.35 -0.19 7.46
C ALA A 87 14.17 0.93 8.09
N ALA A 88 15.04 1.61 7.32
CA ALA A 88 15.78 2.79 7.77
C ALA A 88 14.88 4.01 8.00
N ARG A 89 13.66 4.02 7.44
CA ARG A 89 12.66 5.10 7.59
C ARG A 89 13.21 6.47 7.19
N THR A 90 13.89 6.52 6.05
CA THR A 90 14.46 7.75 5.50
C THR A 90 13.72 8.25 4.26
N THR A 91 13.08 7.34 3.50
CA THR A 91 12.39 7.65 2.25
C THR A 91 10.88 7.49 2.43
N ILE A 92 10.15 8.59 2.40
CA ILE A 92 8.70 8.60 2.55
C ILE A 92 8.05 7.88 1.37
N TRP A 93 7.16 6.94 1.65
CA TRP A 93 6.31 6.32 0.65
C TRP A 93 5.03 7.12 0.48
N GLY A 94 4.85 7.70 -0.67
CA GLY A 94 3.69 8.53 -1.01
C GLY A 94 3.29 8.37 -2.47
N ASN A 95 2.94 9.48 -3.09
CA ASN A 95 2.46 9.55 -4.47
C ASN A 95 3.44 10.28 -5.42
N GLY A 96 4.69 10.45 -5.01
CA GLY A 96 5.70 11.18 -5.78
C GLY A 96 5.69 12.70 -5.57
N THR A 97 4.82 13.23 -4.70
CA THR A 97 4.81 14.64 -4.30
C THR A 97 5.28 14.83 -2.87
N GLY A 98 5.57 16.07 -2.45
CA GLY A 98 5.95 16.40 -1.08
C GLY A 98 7.22 15.69 -0.60
N GLY A 99 8.17 15.41 -1.49
CA GLY A 99 9.41 14.72 -1.17
C GLY A 99 9.25 13.19 -1.00
N SER A 100 8.12 12.64 -1.37
CA SER A 100 7.86 11.20 -1.32
C SER A 100 8.16 10.49 -2.63
N VAL A 101 8.26 9.17 -2.58
CA VAL A 101 8.40 8.31 -3.76
C VAL A 101 7.25 7.32 -3.86
N MET A 102 6.99 6.82 -5.06
CA MET A 102 6.18 5.63 -5.31
C MET A 102 7.09 4.40 -5.37
N VAL A 103 6.56 3.24 -5.04
CA VAL A 103 7.26 1.96 -5.23
C VAL A 103 6.85 1.40 -6.59
N SER A 104 7.81 0.88 -7.34
CA SER A 104 7.57 0.27 -8.65
C SER A 104 7.82 -1.24 -8.59
N GLY A 105 7.05 -1.97 -9.36
CA GLY A 105 7.22 -3.40 -9.57
C GLY A 105 7.00 -3.78 -11.03
N SER A 106 7.23 -5.04 -11.35
CA SER A 106 6.95 -5.59 -12.66
C SER A 106 6.49 -7.05 -12.56
N CYS A 107 5.79 -7.48 -13.58
CA CYS A 107 5.28 -8.84 -13.69
C CYS A 107 5.50 -9.38 -15.11
N LEU A 108 5.85 -10.65 -15.20
CA LEU A 108 5.91 -11.38 -16.46
C LEU A 108 4.94 -12.57 -16.36
N VAL A 109 3.72 -12.40 -16.86
CA VAL A 109 2.62 -13.37 -16.94
C VAL A 109 1.98 -13.67 -15.58
N VAL A 110 2.72 -14.19 -14.61
CA VAL A 110 2.24 -14.48 -13.25
C VAL A 110 3.25 -13.96 -12.24
N CYS A 111 2.79 -13.20 -11.26
CA CYS A 111 3.62 -12.70 -10.17
C CYS A 111 2.84 -12.54 -8.87
N SER A 112 3.58 -12.53 -7.78
CA SER A 112 3.08 -12.18 -6.45
C SER A 112 4.22 -11.51 -5.69
N GLN A 113 4.11 -10.18 -5.51
CA GLN A 113 5.12 -9.35 -4.86
C GLN A 113 4.52 -8.73 -3.60
N THR A 114 5.27 -8.78 -2.51
CA THR A 114 4.88 -8.14 -1.24
C THR A 114 5.89 -7.05 -0.89
N TYR A 115 5.37 -5.86 -0.63
CA TYR A 115 6.14 -4.67 -0.27
C TYR A 115 5.83 -4.31 1.18
N SER A 116 6.87 -4.23 2.02
CA SER A 116 6.72 -3.82 3.41
C SER A 116 6.49 -2.31 3.51
N VAL A 117 5.51 -1.91 4.31
CA VAL A 117 5.22 -0.51 4.66
C VAL A 117 5.75 -0.26 6.05
N TYR A 118 6.81 0.54 6.17
CA TYR A 118 7.43 0.84 7.47
C TYR A 118 6.84 2.10 8.05
N GLY A 119 6.07 1.95 9.13
CA GLY A 119 5.46 3.06 9.85
C GLY A 119 6.31 3.54 11.03
N ARG A 120 6.19 4.83 11.34
CA ARG A 120 6.78 5.44 12.55
C ARG A 120 5.89 6.53 13.09
N ILE A 121 5.61 6.45 14.38
CA ILE A 121 5.12 7.57 15.17
C ILE A 121 6.33 8.21 15.85
N PRO A 122 6.62 9.51 15.60
CA PRO A 122 7.72 10.20 16.29
C PRO A 122 7.56 10.17 17.82
N ALA A 123 8.68 10.13 18.52
CA ALA A 123 8.71 10.17 19.98
C ALA A 123 8.17 11.50 20.53
N ARG A 124 7.73 11.49 21.78
CA ARG A 124 7.41 12.68 22.59
C ARG A 124 6.34 13.60 22.00
N GLN A 125 5.32 13.05 21.32
CA GLN A 125 4.16 13.82 20.95
C GLN A 125 3.18 13.89 22.12
N ALA A 126 2.63 15.08 22.38
CA ALA A 126 1.60 15.29 23.38
C ALA A 126 0.26 14.72 22.90
N ALA A 127 0.07 13.41 23.05
CA ALA A 127 -1.15 12.70 22.66
C ALA A 127 -2.09 12.58 23.86
N ARG A 128 -3.37 12.85 23.65
CA ARG A 128 -4.43 12.57 24.61
C ARG A 128 -4.77 11.07 24.58
N PRO A 129 -5.25 10.49 25.70
CA PRO A 129 -5.77 9.12 25.65
C PRO A 129 -6.89 8.98 24.61
N GLY A 130 -6.85 7.90 23.84
CA GLY A 130 -7.84 7.64 22.79
C GLY A 130 -7.37 6.62 21.78
N THR A 131 -8.30 6.19 20.90
CA THR A 131 -7.98 5.32 19.78
C THR A 131 -7.74 6.22 18.55
N TYR A 132 -6.51 6.21 18.05
CA TYR A 132 -6.10 6.99 16.88
C TYR A 132 -6.13 6.12 15.63
N VAL A 133 -6.82 6.59 14.60
CA VAL A 133 -6.94 5.88 13.32
C VAL A 133 -6.73 6.85 12.14
N ASP A 134 -6.25 6.31 11.03
CA ASP A 134 -6.20 6.99 9.74
C ASP A 134 -6.47 5.96 8.63
N THR A 135 -7.00 6.44 7.52
CA THR A 135 -7.27 5.62 6.33
C THR A 135 -6.38 6.09 5.19
N ILE A 136 -5.49 5.23 4.75
CA ILE A 136 -4.60 5.48 3.61
C ILE A 136 -5.16 4.78 2.37
N VAL A 137 -5.36 5.54 1.30
CA VAL A 137 -5.69 4.97 -0.01
C VAL A 137 -4.41 4.42 -0.64
N VAL A 138 -4.43 3.14 -0.99
CA VAL A 138 -3.38 2.48 -1.79
C VAL A 138 -3.82 2.48 -3.24
N THR A 139 -3.06 3.13 -4.11
CA THR A 139 -3.32 3.18 -5.55
C THR A 139 -2.25 2.39 -6.29
N VAL A 140 -2.65 1.37 -7.03
CA VAL A 140 -1.77 0.62 -7.93
C VAL A 140 -2.15 0.98 -9.36
N THR A 141 -1.17 1.47 -10.11
CA THR A 141 -1.33 1.83 -11.52
C THR A 141 -0.51 0.88 -12.38
N PHE A 142 -1.18 0.19 -13.29
CA PHE A 142 -0.65 -0.79 -14.21
C PHE A 142 -0.40 -0.21 -15.60
#